data_91f15f1ab362e2b3ab528b13adeec499
#
_entry.id   91f15f1ab362e2b3ab528b13adeec499
#
_cell.length_a   1.000
_cell.length_b   1.000
_cell.length_c   1.000
_cell.angle_alpha   90.00
_cell.angle_beta   90.00
_cell.angle_gamma   90.00
#
_symmetry.space_group_name_H-M   'P 1'
#
loop_
_entity.id
_entity.type
_entity.pdbx_description
1 polymer ?
#
loop_
_entity_poly.entity_id
_entity_poly.type
_entity_poly.pdbx_seq_one_letter_code
_entity_poly.pdbx_strand_id
1 'polypeptide(L)'
;MPQRTLHLACYDISEPRRLSAALKLTRAYATGGQKSVHELYLTVAERNALVEDMSVLMDLGTDRFLLLRLDPRSRVHTLGKAVAPSDPDYFYVG
;
A
#
# COMPACT_ATOMS: atom_id res chain seq x y z
N MET A 1 -6.56 -0.52 22.00
CA MET A 1 -6.89 -1.13 20.71
C MET A 1 -6.18 -0.39 19.59
N PRO A 2 -5.44 -1.07 18.75
CA PRO A 2 -4.82 -0.41 17.61
C PRO A 2 -5.90 0.12 16.66
N GLN A 3 -5.72 1.34 16.23
CA GLN A 3 -6.63 1.95 15.27
C GLN A 3 -6.26 1.54 13.86
N ARG A 4 -7.28 1.28 13.07
CA ARG A 4 -7.11 1.07 11.63
C ARG A 4 -7.30 2.39 10.90
N THR A 5 -6.40 2.65 9.98
CA THR A 5 -6.42 3.85 9.16
C THR A 5 -6.65 3.46 7.71
N LEU A 6 -7.39 4.28 7.00
CA LEU A 6 -7.65 4.04 5.58
C LEU A 6 -6.36 4.23 4.77
N HIS A 7 -6.09 3.25 3.94
CA HIS A 7 -4.96 3.28 3.00
C HIS A 7 -5.46 3.01 1.59
N LEU A 8 -4.70 3.48 0.64
CA LEU A 8 -4.91 3.16 -0.77
C LEU A 8 -3.69 2.42 -1.27
N ALA A 9 -3.90 1.19 -1.71
CA ALA A 9 -2.82 0.36 -2.26
C ALA A 9 -2.93 0.32 -3.77
N CYS A 10 -1.84 0.67 -4.45
CA CYS A 10 -1.75 0.65 -5.90
C CYS A 10 -0.54 -0.20 -6.29
N TYR A 11 -0.69 -1.03 -7.31
CA TYR A 11 0.45 -1.81 -7.80
C TYR A 11 0.39 -1.96 -9.30
N ASP A 12 1.57 -2.15 -9.88
CA ASP A 12 1.75 -2.41 -11.30
C ASP A 12 2.67 -3.62 -11.43
N ILE A 13 2.09 -4.77 -11.71
CA ILE A 13 2.78 -6.05 -11.80
C ILE A 13 2.35 -6.71 -13.09
N SER A 14 3.30 -6.92 -13.99
CA SER A 14 3.00 -7.45 -15.32
C SER A 14 3.02 -8.97 -15.41
N GLU A 15 3.77 -9.64 -14.52
CA GLU A 15 3.85 -11.11 -14.55
C GLU A 15 2.61 -11.70 -13.87
N PRO A 16 1.84 -12.58 -14.56
CA PRO A 16 0.53 -13.02 -14.07
C PRO A 16 0.55 -13.73 -12.71
N ARG A 17 1.57 -14.51 -12.44
CA ARG A 17 1.65 -15.23 -11.15
C ARG A 17 1.88 -14.27 -9.99
N ARG A 18 2.77 -13.31 -10.18
CA ARG A 18 3.02 -12.29 -9.15
C ARG A 18 1.82 -11.38 -8.98
N LEU A 19 1.15 -11.03 -10.07
CA LEU A 19 -0.08 -10.24 -10.02
C LEU A 19 -1.16 -10.97 -9.20
N SER A 20 -1.35 -12.25 -9.46
CA SER A 20 -2.31 -13.07 -8.73
C SER A 20 -1.99 -13.16 -7.25
N ALA A 21 -0.71 -13.33 -6.92
CA ALA A 21 -0.27 -13.40 -5.52
C ALA A 21 -0.46 -12.05 -4.81
N ALA A 22 -0.14 -10.95 -5.49
CA ALA A 22 -0.35 -9.61 -4.96
C ALA A 22 -1.84 -9.34 -4.71
N LEU A 23 -2.69 -9.80 -5.60
CA LEU A 23 -4.13 -9.68 -5.47
C LEU A 23 -4.64 -10.43 -4.24
N LYS A 24 -4.18 -11.64 -4.04
CA LYS A 24 -4.55 -12.43 -2.86
C LYS A 24 -4.10 -11.77 -1.56
N LEU A 25 -2.90 -11.23 -1.56
CA LEU A 25 -2.35 -10.55 -0.39
C LEU A 25 -3.17 -9.31 -0.05
N THR A 26 -3.47 -8.48 -1.02
CA THR A 26 -4.23 -7.25 -0.79
C THR A 26 -5.69 -7.54 -0.43
N ARG A 27 -6.30 -8.57 -1.00
CA ARG A 27 -7.69 -8.95 -0.71
C ARG A 27 -7.90 -9.35 0.74
N ALA A 28 -6.88 -9.84 1.41
CA ALA A 28 -6.98 -10.17 2.83
C ALA A 28 -7.32 -8.95 3.69
N TYR A 29 -7.02 -7.76 3.19
CA TYR A 29 -7.25 -6.52 3.91
C TYR A 29 -8.23 -5.59 3.21
N ALA A 30 -8.57 -5.85 1.95
CA ALA A 30 -9.31 -4.92 1.13
C ALA A 30 -10.78 -4.82 1.53
N THR A 31 -11.29 -3.60 1.55
CA THR A 31 -12.70 -3.33 1.77
C THR A 31 -13.42 -2.96 0.46
N GLY A 32 -12.67 -2.70 -0.58
CA GLY A 32 -13.22 -2.34 -1.88
C GLY A 32 -12.11 -1.95 -2.84
N GLY A 33 -12.48 -1.41 -3.99
CA GLY A 33 -11.53 -0.89 -4.95
C GLY A 33 -11.51 -1.62 -6.26
N GLN A 34 -10.65 -1.14 -7.13
CA GLN A 34 -10.50 -1.62 -8.49
C GLN A 34 -9.42 -2.71 -8.57
N LYS A 35 -9.20 -3.19 -9.79
CA LYS A 35 -8.32 -4.31 -10.09
C LYS A 35 -6.88 -4.13 -9.58
N SER A 36 -6.33 -2.93 -9.64
CA SER A 36 -4.97 -2.63 -9.19
C SER A 36 -4.92 -1.51 -8.16
N VAL A 37 -6.07 -1.06 -7.69
CA VAL A 37 -6.20 -0.03 -6.66
C VAL A 37 -7.18 -0.53 -5.62
N HIS A 38 -6.76 -0.60 -4.37
CA HIS A 38 -7.56 -1.16 -3.29
C HIS A 38 -7.61 -0.24 -2.09
N GLU A 39 -8.78 -0.14 -1.48
CA GLU A 39 -8.97 0.55 -0.21
C GLU A 39 -8.78 -0.45 0.92
N LEU A 40 -7.88 -0.14 1.84
CA LEU A 40 -7.52 -1.02 2.95
C LEU A 40 -7.59 -0.27 4.27
N TYR A 41 -8.20 -0.90 5.29
CA TYR A 41 -8.11 -0.38 6.64
C TYR A 41 -7.07 -1.19 7.38
N LEU A 42 -5.97 -0.52 7.78
CA LEU A 42 -4.80 -1.19 8.33
C LEU A 42 -4.36 -0.55 9.64
N THR A 43 -4.00 -1.38 10.60
CA THR A 43 -3.20 -0.94 11.74
C THR A 43 -1.77 -0.72 11.26
N VAL A 44 -0.95 -0.07 12.10
CA VAL A 44 0.48 0.12 11.78
C VAL A 44 1.18 -1.23 11.57
N ALA A 45 0.88 -2.21 12.41
CA ALA A 45 1.46 -3.54 12.29
C ALA A 45 1.04 -4.23 10.98
N GLU A 46 -0.23 -4.13 10.62
CA GLU A 46 -0.74 -4.70 9.36
C GLU A 46 -0.12 -4.02 8.15
N ARG A 47 0.03 -2.69 8.22
CA ARG A 47 0.67 -1.91 7.16
C ARG A 47 2.11 -2.38 6.92
N ASN A 48 2.86 -2.51 8.01
CA ASN A 48 4.26 -2.94 7.92
C ASN A 48 4.38 -4.36 7.39
N ALA A 49 3.50 -5.26 7.83
CA ALA A 49 3.46 -6.63 7.35
C ALA A 49 3.13 -6.69 5.86
N LEU A 50 2.16 -5.90 5.41
CA LEU A 50 1.77 -5.85 3.99
C LEU A 50 2.91 -5.36 3.12
N VAL A 51 3.60 -4.29 3.53
CA VAL A 51 4.73 -3.75 2.78
C VAL A 51 5.86 -4.78 2.70
N GLU A 52 6.16 -5.44 3.80
CA GLU A 52 7.20 -6.47 3.84
C GLU A 52 6.85 -7.65 2.94
N ASP A 53 5.64 -8.17 3.06
CA ASP A 53 5.19 -9.31 2.26
C ASP A 53 5.17 -8.96 0.78
N MET A 54 4.73 -7.75 0.44
CA MET A 54 4.73 -7.30 -0.94
C MET A 54 6.15 -7.17 -1.49
N SER A 55 7.08 -6.69 -0.69
CA SER A 55 8.48 -6.56 -1.10
C SER A 55 9.12 -7.90 -1.43
N VAL A 56 8.76 -8.94 -0.67
CA VAL A 56 9.26 -10.30 -0.92
C VAL A 56 8.64 -10.89 -2.18
N LEU A 57 7.37 -10.62 -2.41
CA LEU A 57 6.62 -11.14 -3.53
C LEU A 57 7.05 -10.54 -4.86
N MET A 58 7.33 -9.24 -4.87
CA MET A 58 7.56 -8.48 -6.10
C MET A 58 8.95 -8.72 -6.69
N ASP A 59 9.05 -8.51 -7.99
CA ASP A 59 10.33 -8.30 -8.68
C ASP A 59 10.58 -6.79 -8.67
N LEU A 60 11.50 -6.36 -7.82
CA LEU A 60 11.75 -4.92 -7.62
C LEU A 60 12.30 -4.23 -8.85
N GLY A 61 12.80 -4.98 -9.83
CA GLY A 61 13.29 -4.42 -11.08
C GLY A 61 12.21 -4.08 -12.09
N THR A 62 11.05 -4.75 -12.01
CA THR A 62 9.99 -4.61 -12.99
C THR A 62 8.65 -4.21 -12.40
N ASP A 63 8.41 -4.51 -11.14
CA ASP A 63 7.14 -4.27 -10.50
C ASP A 63 7.16 -3.00 -9.64
N ARG A 64 5.99 -2.44 -9.39
CA ARG A 64 5.82 -1.22 -8.58
C ARG A 64 4.69 -1.43 -7.59
N PHE A 65 4.86 -0.90 -6.38
CA PHE A 65 3.84 -0.89 -5.36
C PHE A 65 3.87 0.43 -4.60
N LEU A 66 2.71 1.02 -4.40
CA LEU A 66 2.54 2.25 -3.65
C LEU A 66 1.41 2.07 -2.64
N LEU A 67 1.71 2.36 -1.39
CA LEU A 67 0.72 2.35 -0.32
C LEU A 67 0.62 3.75 0.27
N LEU A 68 -0.54 4.37 0.13
CA LEU A 68 -0.80 5.71 0.63
C LEU A 68 -1.68 5.62 1.88
N ARG A 69 -1.30 6.34 2.92
CA ARG A 69 -2.17 6.51 4.07
C ARG A 69 -3.07 7.72 3.83
N LEU A 70 -4.38 7.48 3.89
CA LEU A 70 -5.37 8.53 3.72
C LEU A 70 -5.87 8.95 5.08
N ASP A 71 -5.42 10.10 5.55
CA ASP A 71 -5.87 10.66 6.80
C ASP A 71 -7.01 11.64 6.50
N PRO A 72 -8.21 11.46 7.08
CA PRO A 72 -9.32 12.41 6.88
C PRO A 72 -8.97 13.83 7.29
N ARG A 73 -7.97 14.00 8.12
CA ARG A 73 -7.47 15.33 8.51
C ARG A 73 -6.37 15.82 7.60
N SER A 74 -5.80 14.97 6.79
CA SER A 74 -4.77 15.44 5.90
C SER A 74 -5.44 16.24 4.81
N ARG A 75 -5.20 17.50 4.87
CA ARG A 75 -5.38 18.35 3.72
C ARG A 75 -4.60 17.71 2.60
N VAL A 76 -5.07 17.98 1.39
CA VAL A 76 -4.33 17.60 0.20
C VAL A 76 -2.95 18.24 0.31
N HIS A 77 -2.08 17.62 1.05
CA HIS A 77 -0.70 18.02 1.04
C HIS A 77 -0.15 17.64 -0.29
N THR A 78 0.26 18.64 -0.97
CA THR A 78 0.99 18.48 -2.17
C THR A 78 2.10 17.49 -1.91
N LEU A 79 2.14 16.46 -2.74
CA LEU A 79 3.17 15.44 -2.72
C LEU A 79 4.59 16.02 -2.85
N GLY A 80 4.72 17.33 -2.98
CA GLY A 80 6.01 17.99 -3.08
C GLY A 80 6.64 18.44 -1.76
N LYS A 81 5.91 18.32 -0.66
CA LYS A 81 6.49 18.69 0.64
C LYS A 81 7.18 17.50 1.28
N ALA A 82 8.32 17.76 1.89
CA ALA A 82 9.06 16.74 2.60
C ALA A 82 8.19 16.15 3.70
N VAL A 83 8.02 14.85 3.66
CA VAL A 83 7.30 14.11 4.69
C VAL A 83 8.31 13.77 5.79
N ALA A 84 7.87 13.90 7.05
CA ALA A 84 8.72 13.51 8.16
C ALA A 84 9.08 12.03 8.03
N PRO A 85 10.37 11.67 8.06
CA PRO A 85 10.78 10.29 7.82
C PRO A 85 10.23 9.28 8.82
N SER A 86 9.90 9.74 10.03
CA SER A 86 9.42 8.88 11.09
C SER A 86 7.97 8.43 10.90
N ASP A 87 7.20 9.13 10.08
CA ASP A 87 5.80 8.81 9.87
C ASP A 87 5.40 9.19 8.43
N PRO A 88 5.89 8.46 7.46
CA PRO A 88 5.58 8.77 6.06
C PRO A 88 4.12 8.49 5.73
N ASP A 89 3.55 9.31 4.86
CA ASP A 89 2.20 9.13 4.38
C ASP A 89 2.12 8.10 3.25
N TYR A 90 3.26 7.66 2.76
CA TYR A 90 3.29 6.68 1.68
C TYR A 90 4.48 5.74 1.78
N PHE A 91 4.32 4.57 1.16
CA PHE A 91 5.38 3.59 0.98
C PHE A 91 5.46 3.23 -0.48
N TYR A 92 6.65 3.32 -1.04
CA TYR A 92 6.90 2.99 -2.44
C TYR A 92 7.92 1.87 -2.53
N VAL A 93 7.57 0.84 -3.29
CA VAL A 93 8.43 -0.32 -3.52
C VAL A 93 8.60 -0.53 -5.01
N GLY A 94 9.84 -0.66 -5.43
CA GLY A 94 10.14 -0.90 -6.85
C GLY A 94 11.06 0.13 -7.52
#